data_cd2ef4faa0e78d0c554c2d5b5bdc81b5
#
_entry.id   cd2ef4faa0e78d0c554c2d5b5bdc81b5
#
_cell.length_a   1.000
_cell.length_b   1.000
_cell.length_c   1.000
_cell.angle_alpha   90.00
_cell.angle_beta   90.00
_cell.angle_gamma   90.00
#
_symmetry.space_group_name_H-M   'P 1'
#
loop_
_entity.id
_entity.type
_entity.pdbx_description
1 polymer ?
#
loop_
_entity_poly.entity_id
_entity_poly.type
_entity_poly.pdbx_seq_one_letter_code
_entity_poly.pdbx_strand_id
1 'polypeptide(L)'
;HEWVSLDGSTGEVMLGEVKTIEPSLSGDFGTIMKWADKVRQIDVRTNADTPKDSTVARKFGAQGIGLCRTEHMFFEGDRIDYMREMILADDEAGRRKALKKLLKFQTEDFYGILKAMEGYPVTIRTLDPPLHEFVPHEEKAQKEMAKKLGISAEQVKNKVDSLHEFNPMLGHRGCRLGITYPEITEMQAEAIFEAACKLTKEGLTVYPEVMIPLIGTIEELKNQKAIVKQVAEATTKKYGVAGKLKYLIGTMIEIPRAAIVADQIATEAEFFSFGTNDLTQMTFGYSRDDAGKFLQDYYDKKILKHDPFQSIDQEGVGSLMKWGVERGRTTRPDLKIGICGEHGGEPESVMFCHKLGFDYVSCSP
;
A
#
# COMPACT_ATOMS: atom_id res chain seq x y z
N HIS A 1 -13.70 -1.69 39.17
CA HIS A 1 -13.11 -1.15 37.91
C HIS A 1 -13.79 0.18 37.64
N GLU A 2 -13.02 1.26 37.63
CA GLU A 2 -13.50 2.59 37.26
C GLU A 2 -13.16 2.85 35.79
N TRP A 3 -14.09 3.47 35.08
CA TRP A 3 -13.84 3.91 33.70
C TRP A 3 -13.02 5.20 33.71
N VAL A 4 -12.06 5.31 32.82
CA VAL A 4 -11.29 6.55 32.54
C VAL A 4 -11.31 6.83 31.06
N SER A 5 -11.40 8.11 30.71
CA SER A 5 -11.25 8.60 29.33
C SER A 5 -9.89 9.27 29.19
N LEU A 6 -9.21 9.01 28.09
CA LEU A 6 -7.89 9.57 27.78
C LEU A 6 -8.01 10.49 26.56
N ASP A 7 -7.50 11.69 26.66
CA ASP A 7 -7.25 12.55 25.51
C ASP A 7 -5.77 12.41 25.10
N GLY A 8 -5.55 11.72 23.98
CA GLY A 8 -4.20 11.47 23.46
C GLY A 8 -3.51 12.72 22.93
N SER A 9 -4.25 13.79 22.63
CA SER A 9 -3.70 15.05 22.10
C SER A 9 -3.18 15.95 23.21
N THR A 10 -3.89 16.00 24.33
CA THR A 10 -3.54 16.85 25.48
C THR A 10 -2.82 16.08 26.58
N GLY A 11 -2.93 14.74 26.60
CA GLY A 11 -2.46 13.88 27.68
C GLY A 11 -3.34 13.91 28.92
N GLU A 12 -4.53 14.49 28.84
CA GLU A 12 -5.47 14.55 29.96
C GLU A 12 -6.11 13.20 30.25
N VAL A 13 -6.26 12.89 31.53
CA VAL A 13 -6.95 11.71 32.04
C VAL A 13 -8.18 12.16 32.79
N MET A 14 -9.35 11.77 32.33
CA MET A 14 -10.64 12.13 32.90
C MET A 14 -11.28 10.93 33.57
N LEU A 15 -11.86 11.10 34.75
CA LEU A 15 -12.63 10.04 35.43
C LEU A 15 -14.00 9.87 34.74
N GLY A 16 -14.35 8.62 34.49
CA GLY A 16 -15.62 8.26 33.87
C GLY A 16 -15.55 8.17 32.35
N GLU A 17 -16.70 7.86 31.77
CA GLU A 17 -16.90 7.83 30.31
C GLU A 17 -17.32 9.22 29.84
N VAL A 18 -16.43 9.86 29.06
CA VAL A 18 -16.72 11.15 28.42
C VAL A 18 -17.52 10.92 27.15
N LYS A 19 -18.63 11.64 26.99
CA LYS A 19 -19.39 11.62 25.74
C LYS A 19 -18.56 12.19 24.60
N THR A 20 -18.31 11.36 23.60
CA THR A 20 -17.66 11.77 22.35
C THR A 20 -18.70 12.23 21.35
N ILE A 21 -18.35 13.23 20.55
CA ILE A 21 -19.14 13.68 19.41
C ILE A 21 -18.45 13.10 18.16
N GLU A 22 -19.20 12.38 17.33
CA GLU A 22 -18.68 11.98 16.04
C GLU A 22 -18.32 13.22 15.21
N PRO A 23 -17.07 13.31 14.71
CA PRO A 23 -16.70 14.44 13.86
C PRO A 23 -17.56 14.43 12.60
N SER A 24 -18.04 15.63 12.23
CA SER A 24 -18.83 15.80 11.02
C SER A 24 -18.37 17.02 10.24
N LEU A 25 -18.42 16.92 8.90
CA LEU A 25 -18.16 18.03 8.00
C LEU A 25 -19.39 18.98 7.94
N SER A 26 -19.74 19.59 9.08
CA SER A 26 -20.93 20.44 9.24
C SER A 26 -20.57 21.83 9.76
N GLY A 27 -21.53 22.75 9.70
CA GLY A 27 -21.35 24.14 10.18
C GLY A 27 -20.25 24.92 9.44
N ASP A 28 -19.51 25.73 10.18
CA ASP A 28 -18.45 26.57 9.63
C ASP A 28 -17.28 25.76 9.07
N PHE A 29 -16.93 24.64 9.72
CA PHE A 29 -15.91 23.73 9.21
C PHE A 29 -16.30 23.15 7.84
N GLY A 30 -17.54 22.69 7.69
CA GLY A 30 -18.04 22.24 6.39
C GLY A 30 -18.05 23.33 5.32
N THR A 31 -18.25 24.59 5.72
CA THR A 31 -18.19 25.73 4.80
C THR A 31 -16.76 26.00 4.33
N ILE A 32 -15.79 25.97 5.24
CA ILE A 32 -14.35 26.12 4.90
C ILE A 32 -13.89 25.01 3.97
N MET A 33 -14.28 23.75 4.25
CA MET A 33 -13.95 22.62 3.39
C MET A 33 -14.52 22.78 1.98
N LYS A 34 -15.76 23.25 1.84
CA LYS A 34 -16.35 23.56 0.52
C LYS A 34 -15.60 24.67 -0.23
N TRP A 35 -15.05 25.66 0.46
CA TRP A 35 -14.22 26.69 -0.16
C TRP A 35 -12.87 26.12 -0.60
N ALA A 36 -12.23 25.31 0.24
CA ALA A 36 -10.99 24.61 -0.10
C ALA A 36 -11.17 23.73 -1.35
N ASP A 37 -12.26 22.97 -1.43
CA ASP A 37 -12.57 22.12 -2.58
C ASP A 37 -12.74 22.87 -3.91
N LYS A 38 -13.13 24.15 -3.86
CA LYS A 38 -13.26 24.99 -5.07
C LYS A 38 -11.93 25.48 -5.63
N VAL A 39 -10.89 25.57 -4.80
CA VAL A 39 -9.60 26.16 -5.17
C VAL A 39 -8.45 25.17 -5.21
N ARG A 40 -8.59 24.01 -4.56
CA ARG A 40 -7.56 22.98 -4.55
C ARG A 40 -7.27 22.48 -5.97
N GLN A 41 -6.01 22.15 -6.22
CA GLN A 41 -5.51 21.61 -7.47
C GLN A 41 -4.98 20.17 -7.30
N ILE A 42 -4.97 19.66 -6.07
CA ILE A 42 -4.47 18.35 -5.70
C ILE A 42 -5.61 17.57 -5.01
N ASP A 43 -5.80 16.33 -5.39
CA ASP A 43 -6.80 15.45 -4.77
C ASP A 43 -6.31 14.93 -3.42
N VAL A 44 -7.24 14.74 -2.49
CA VAL A 44 -6.96 14.11 -1.20
C VAL A 44 -7.55 12.71 -1.20
N ARG A 45 -6.67 11.72 -1.22
CA ARG A 45 -7.01 10.30 -1.08
C ARG A 45 -6.67 9.80 0.32
N THR A 46 -7.09 8.60 0.62
CA THR A 46 -6.81 7.94 1.91
C THR A 46 -5.99 6.66 1.72
N ASN A 47 -5.26 6.29 2.78
CA ASN A 47 -4.72 4.94 2.94
C ASN A 47 -5.77 4.11 3.67
N ALA A 48 -6.35 3.10 3.02
CA ALA A 48 -7.40 2.27 3.60
C ALA A 48 -7.30 0.83 3.08
N ASP A 49 -7.38 -0.12 3.99
CA ASP A 49 -7.14 -1.53 3.72
C ASP A 49 -8.39 -2.40 3.91
N THR A 50 -9.48 -1.81 4.44
CA THR A 50 -10.74 -2.50 4.69
C THR A 50 -11.95 -1.76 4.08
N PRO A 51 -13.06 -2.47 3.79
CA PRO A 51 -14.31 -1.82 3.38
C PRO A 51 -14.85 -0.80 4.39
N LYS A 52 -14.64 -1.06 5.69
CA LYS A 52 -15.06 -0.17 6.76
C LYS A 52 -14.28 1.15 6.72
N ASP A 53 -12.95 1.08 6.67
CA ASP A 53 -12.09 2.28 6.61
C ASP A 53 -12.37 3.09 5.34
N SER A 54 -12.57 2.41 4.21
CA SER A 54 -12.94 3.03 2.94
C SER A 54 -14.27 3.80 3.04
N THR A 55 -15.26 3.21 3.71
CA THR A 55 -16.57 3.85 3.92
C THR A 55 -16.45 5.08 4.82
N VAL A 56 -15.66 4.97 5.90
CA VAL A 56 -15.41 6.10 6.82
C VAL A 56 -14.67 7.22 6.09
N ALA A 57 -13.59 6.90 5.39
CA ALA A 57 -12.82 7.88 4.63
C ALA A 57 -13.65 8.62 3.57
N ARG A 58 -14.51 7.88 2.84
CA ARG A 58 -15.44 8.51 1.88
C ARG A 58 -16.41 9.48 2.56
N LYS A 59 -16.92 9.12 3.74
CA LYS A 59 -17.80 9.98 4.56
C LYS A 59 -17.10 11.29 4.94
N PHE A 60 -15.78 11.25 5.16
CA PHE A 60 -14.94 12.42 5.41
C PHE A 60 -14.44 13.14 4.15
N GLY A 61 -14.90 12.76 2.96
CA GLY A 61 -14.62 13.47 1.72
C GLY A 61 -13.39 12.97 0.96
N ALA A 62 -12.84 11.81 1.29
CA ALA A 62 -11.75 11.21 0.53
C ALA A 62 -12.15 10.95 -0.93
N GLN A 63 -11.27 11.31 -1.86
CA GLN A 63 -11.50 11.27 -3.31
C GLN A 63 -10.85 10.04 -3.97
N GLY A 64 -10.73 8.99 -3.20
CA GLY A 64 -10.17 7.72 -3.60
C GLY A 64 -9.30 7.11 -2.52
N ILE A 65 -8.74 5.97 -2.84
CA ILE A 65 -7.69 5.31 -2.05
C ILE A 65 -6.38 5.46 -2.81
N GLY A 66 -5.36 6.05 -2.16
CA GLY A 66 -4.02 6.18 -2.73
C GLY A 66 -3.10 5.02 -2.34
N LEU A 67 -3.46 4.26 -1.31
CA LEU A 67 -2.78 3.03 -0.92
C LEU A 67 -3.74 2.09 -0.21
N CYS A 68 -3.95 0.92 -0.80
CA CYS A 68 -4.51 -0.25 -0.14
C CYS A 68 -3.39 -1.29 -0.01
N ARG A 69 -3.01 -1.63 1.23
CA ARG A 69 -1.98 -2.62 1.57
C ARG A 69 -2.60 -4.00 1.66
N THR A 70 -2.35 -4.83 0.69
CA THR A 70 -2.98 -6.16 0.59
C THR A 70 -2.50 -7.15 1.65
N GLU A 71 -1.33 -6.94 2.23
CA GLU A 71 -0.78 -7.75 3.32
C GLU A 71 -1.64 -7.72 4.59
N HIS A 72 -2.27 -6.59 4.91
CA HIS A 72 -3.11 -6.46 6.10
C HIS A 72 -4.33 -7.38 6.04
N MET A 73 -4.82 -7.67 4.84
CA MET A 73 -5.96 -8.57 4.64
C MET A 73 -5.67 -10.02 5.08
N PHE A 74 -4.40 -10.43 5.10
CA PHE A 74 -4.01 -11.79 5.46
C PHE A 74 -3.97 -12.06 6.96
N PHE A 75 -4.00 -11.01 7.80
CA PHE A 75 -3.98 -11.19 9.26
C PHE A 75 -5.36 -11.34 9.90
N GLU A 76 -6.44 -11.19 9.15
CA GLU A 76 -7.80 -11.29 9.67
C GLU A 76 -8.28 -12.75 9.75
N GLY A 77 -8.71 -13.18 10.93
CA GLY A 77 -9.27 -14.51 11.18
C GLY A 77 -8.31 -15.65 10.83
N ASP A 78 -8.81 -16.63 10.07
CA ASP A 78 -8.04 -17.82 9.66
C ASP A 78 -7.19 -17.62 8.39
N ARG A 79 -7.21 -16.44 7.79
CA ARG A 79 -6.53 -16.15 6.52
C ARG A 79 -5.02 -16.33 6.62
N ILE A 80 -4.45 -15.97 7.79
CA ILE A 80 -3.03 -16.14 8.08
C ILE A 80 -2.56 -17.59 7.95
N ASP A 81 -3.42 -18.54 8.24
CA ASP A 81 -3.07 -19.97 8.13
C ASP A 81 -2.94 -20.40 6.67
N TYR A 82 -3.78 -19.88 5.79
CA TYR A 82 -3.67 -20.16 4.35
C TYR A 82 -2.43 -19.48 3.74
N MET A 83 -2.07 -18.29 4.23
CA MET A 83 -0.80 -17.65 3.84
C MET A 83 0.40 -18.48 4.30
N ARG A 84 0.38 -18.99 5.52
CA ARG A 84 1.39 -19.91 6.05
C ARG A 84 1.44 -21.24 5.30
N GLU A 85 0.29 -21.82 4.93
CA GLU A 85 0.21 -23.00 4.07
C GLU A 85 0.89 -22.75 2.72
N MET A 86 0.67 -21.59 2.13
CA MET A 86 1.34 -21.19 0.88
C MET A 86 2.87 -21.08 1.06
N ILE A 87 3.32 -20.43 2.12
CA ILE A 87 4.75 -20.22 2.41
C ILE A 87 5.47 -21.56 2.65
N LEU A 88 4.80 -22.51 3.32
CA LEU A 88 5.34 -23.82 3.68
C LEU A 88 5.24 -24.84 2.56
N ALA A 89 4.55 -24.53 1.46
CA ALA A 89 4.43 -25.43 0.33
C ALA A 89 5.79 -25.67 -0.34
N ASP A 90 6.06 -26.95 -0.66
CA ASP A 90 7.33 -27.37 -1.27
C ASP A 90 7.43 -26.98 -2.75
N ASP A 91 6.28 -26.91 -3.44
CA ASP A 91 6.21 -26.66 -4.87
C ASP A 91 5.12 -25.65 -5.25
N GLU A 92 5.10 -25.24 -6.53
CA GLU A 92 4.11 -24.32 -7.08
C GLU A 92 2.67 -24.85 -6.96
N ALA A 93 2.45 -26.14 -7.14
CA ALA A 93 1.12 -26.74 -7.07
C ALA A 93 0.53 -26.63 -5.66
N GLY A 94 1.33 -26.87 -4.64
CA GLY A 94 0.99 -26.64 -3.23
C GLY A 94 0.68 -25.17 -2.94
N ARG A 95 1.54 -24.24 -3.42
CA ARG A 95 1.29 -22.80 -3.27
C ARG A 95 -0.01 -22.38 -3.94
N ARG A 96 -0.27 -22.79 -5.18
CA ARG A 96 -1.52 -22.48 -5.90
C ARG A 96 -2.76 -23.01 -5.17
N LYS A 97 -2.67 -24.18 -4.53
CA LYS A 97 -3.77 -24.73 -3.72
C LYS A 97 -4.10 -23.84 -2.52
N ALA A 98 -3.10 -23.35 -1.82
CA ALA A 98 -3.30 -22.43 -0.69
C ALA A 98 -3.80 -21.06 -1.16
N LEU A 99 -3.21 -20.50 -2.23
CA LEU A 99 -3.61 -19.24 -2.83
C LEU A 99 -5.07 -19.24 -3.31
N LYS A 100 -5.57 -20.36 -3.80
CA LYS A 100 -6.99 -20.51 -4.19
C LYS A 100 -7.96 -20.31 -3.03
N LYS A 101 -7.53 -20.61 -1.80
CA LYS A 101 -8.33 -20.33 -0.59
C LYS A 101 -8.32 -18.84 -0.27
N LEU A 102 -7.16 -18.20 -0.40
CA LEU A 102 -6.99 -16.76 -0.18
C LEU A 102 -7.72 -15.90 -1.22
N LEU A 103 -7.79 -16.35 -2.47
CA LEU A 103 -8.47 -15.67 -3.56
C LEU A 103 -9.89 -15.25 -3.20
N LYS A 104 -10.66 -16.13 -2.57
CA LYS A 104 -12.03 -15.83 -2.17
C LYS A 104 -12.11 -14.65 -1.20
N PHE A 105 -11.26 -14.67 -0.18
CA PHE A 105 -11.24 -13.62 0.85
C PHE A 105 -10.82 -12.28 0.27
N GLN A 106 -9.73 -12.24 -0.51
CA GLN A 106 -9.30 -10.99 -1.14
C GLN A 106 -10.32 -10.47 -2.15
N THR A 107 -11.01 -11.34 -2.90
CA THR A 107 -12.08 -10.92 -3.79
C THR A 107 -13.22 -10.23 -3.02
N GLU A 108 -13.59 -10.76 -1.85
CA GLU A 108 -14.64 -10.18 -0.99
C GLU A 108 -14.19 -8.81 -0.42
N ASP A 109 -12.93 -8.71 0.02
CA ASP A 109 -12.36 -7.45 0.53
C ASP A 109 -12.31 -6.38 -0.56
N PHE A 110 -11.76 -6.70 -1.73
CA PHE A 110 -11.71 -5.74 -2.86
C PHE A 110 -13.08 -5.36 -3.36
N TYR A 111 -14.05 -6.30 -3.37
CA TYR A 111 -15.42 -5.98 -3.70
C TYR A 111 -15.99 -4.92 -2.75
N GLY A 112 -15.81 -5.10 -1.44
CA GLY A 112 -16.28 -4.14 -0.44
C GLY A 112 -15.60 -2.78 -0.55
N ILE A 113 -14.27 -2.75 -0.74
CA ILE A 113 -13.47 -1.53 -0.89
C ILE A 113 -13.88 -0.76 -2.16
N LEU A 114 -13.90 -1.43 -3.31
CA LEU A 114 -14.27 -0.82 -4.58
C LEU A 114 -15.72 -0.32 -4.58
N LYS A 115 -16.63 -1.05 -3.93
CA LYS A 115 -18.02 -0.64 -3.76
C LYS A 115 -18.16 0.61 -2.90
N ALA A 116 -17.43 0.67 -1.77
CA ALA A 116 -17.40 1.83 -0.90
C ALA A 116 -16.87 3.08 -1.61
N MET A 117 -15.95 2.89 -2.55
CA MET A 117 -15.30 3.95 -3.34
C MET A 117 -15.89 4.09 -4.76
N GLU A 118 -17.14 3.68 -5.00
CA GLU A 118 -17.79 3.86 -6.29
C GLU A 118 -17.59 5.27 -6.85
N GLY A 119 -17.15 5.35 -8.12
CA GLY A 119 -16.84 6.60 -8.81
C GLY A 119 -15.47 7.18 -8.53
N TYR A 120 -14.71 6.62 -7.60
CA TYR A 120 -13.36 7.08 -7.24
C TYR A 120 -12.27 6.03 -7.49
N PRO A 121 -11.02 6.44 -7.76
CA PRO A 121 -9.91 5.52 -7.96
C PRO A 121 -9.51 4.83 -6.66
N VAL A 122 -9.11 3.57 -6.80
CA VAL A 122 -8.61 2.72 -5.70
C VAL A 122 -7.27 2.13 -6.11
N THR A 123 -6.19 2.64 -5.54
CA THR A 123 -4.84 2.15 -5.77
C THR A 123 -4.55 0.99 -4.83
N ILE A 124 -4.36 -0.20 -5.40
CA ILE A 124 -4.15 -1.46 -4.68
C ILE A 124 -2.71 -1.90 -4.94
N ARG A 125 -1.91 -1.96 -3.88
CA ARG A 125 -0.54 -2.43 -3.93
C ARG A 125 -0.51 -3.95 -3.87
N THR A 126 0.17 -4.61 -4.81
CA THR A 126 0.45 -6.04 -4.70
C THR A 126 1.35 -6.31 -3.49
N LEU A 127 1.41 -7.58 -3.06
CA LEU A 127 2.10 -7.99 -1.84
C LEU A 127 3.51 -7.40 -1.76
N ASP A 128 3.79 -6.70 -0.67
CA ASP A 128 5.06 -5.99 -0.47
C ASP A 128 5.98 -6.63 0.59
N PRO A 129 5.52 -7.01 1.80
CA PRO A 129 6.41 -7.53 2.83
C PRO A 129 7.05 -8.86 2.46
N PRO A 130 8.24 -9.15 3.01
CA PRO A 130 8.87 -10.46 2.86
C PRO A 130 8.09 -11.54 3.59
N LEU A 131 8.19 -12.78 3.10
CA LEU A 131 7.37 -13.90 3.60
C LEU A 131 7.60 -14.25 5.08
N HIS A 132 8.77 -13.92 5.63
CA HIS A 132 9.06 -14.20 7.04
C HIS A 132 8.15 -13.42 8.01
N GLU A 133 7.54 -12.30 7.60
CA GLU A 133 6.62 -11.55 8.44
C GLU A 133 5.30 -12.29 8.74
N PHE A 134 4.94 -13.27 7.90
CA PHE A 134 3.72 -14.04 8.06
C PHE A 134 3.88 -15.31 8.90
N VAL A 135 5.10 -15.70 9.20
CA VAL A 135 5.39 -16.94 9.94
C VAL A 135 5.80 -16.65 11.38
N PRO A 136 5.47 -17.55 12.34
CA PRO A 136 5.85 -17.33 13.72
C PRO A 136 7.34 -17.58 13.95
N HIS A 137 7.97 -16.72 14.76
CA HIS A 137 9.39 -16.83 15.12
C HIS A 137 9.60 -17.64 16.42
N GLU A 138 8.60 -17.71 17.29
CA GLU A 138 8.67 -18.44 18.54
C GLU A 138 8.47 -19.95 18.35
N GLU A 139 9.32 -20.76 19.01
CA GLU A 139 9.29 -22.23 18.89
C GLU A 139 7.92 -22.85 19.24
N LYS A 140 7.26 -22.29 20.29
CA LYS A 140 5.91 -22.74 20.68
C LYS A 140 4.90 -22.53 19.55
N ALA A 141 4.87 -21.34 18.97
CA ALA A 141 3.96 -21.00 17.89
C ALA A 141 4.27 -21.78 16.59
N GLN A 142 5.55 -22.09 16.32
CA GLN A 142 5.96 -22.98 15.23
C GLN A 142 5.42 -24.39 15.42
N LYS A 143 5.48 -24.95 16.64
CA LYS A 143 4.93 -26.28 16.97
C LYS A 143 3.40 -26.31 16.82
N GLU A 144 2.72 -25.25 17.25
CA GLU A 144 1.26 -25.11 17.07
C GLU A 144 0.89 -25.04 15.57
N MET A 145 1.63 -24.28 14.78
CA MET A 145 1.46 -24.19 13.34
C MET A 145 1.70 -25.55 12.66
N ALA A 146 2.77 -26.25 13.03
CA ALA A 146 3.08 -27.57 12.52
C ALA A 146 1.93 -28.58 12.74
N LYS A 147 1.39 -28.59 13.98
CA LYS A 147 0.22 -29.42 14.33
C LYS A 147 -1.01 -29.06 13.49
N LYS A 148 -1.27 -27.77 13.30
CA LYS A 148 -2.43 -27.27 12.54
C LYS A 148 -2.35 -27.65 11.07
N LEU A 149 -1.15 -27.60 10.49
CA LEU A 149 -0.90 -27.91 9.08
C LEU A 149 -0.59 -29.40 8.81
N GLY A 150 -0.46 -30.22 9.86
CA GLY A 150 -0.20 -31.65 9.72
C GLY A 150 1.20 -32.00 9.23
N ILE A 151 2.19 -31.13 9.50
CA ILE A 151 3.61 -31.31 9.14
C ILE A 151 4.49 -31.35 10.40
N SER A 152 5.78 -31.71 10.25
CA SER A 152 6.68 -31.75 11.40
C SER A 152 7.11 -30.34 11.86
N ALA A 153 7.35 -30.18 13.17
CA ALA A 153 7.87 -28.93 13.70
C ALA A 153 9.26 -28.59 13.13
N GLU A 154 10.03 -29.59 12.78
CA GLU A 154 11.33 -29.43 12.13
C GLU A 154 11.21 -28.85 10.71
N GLN A 155 10.22 -29.30 9.92
CA GLN A 155 9.94 -28.72 8.60
C GLN A 155 9.56 -27.24 8.72
N VAL A 156 8.69 -26.89 9.68
CA VAL A 156 8.33 -25.48 9.93
C VAL A 156 9.55 -24.66 10.29
N LYS A 157 10.35 -25.14 11.26
CA LYS A 157 11.56 -24.47 11.69
C LYS A 157 12.54 -24.24 10.55
N ASN A 158 12.86 -25.29 9.79
CA ASN A 158 13.80 -25.20 8.67
C ASN A 158 13.33 -24.19 7.62
N LYS A 159 12.03 -24.14 7.34
CA LYS A 159 11.47 -23.15 6.41
C LYS A 159 11.56 -21.74 6.96
N VAL A 160 11.19 -21.51 8.23
CA VAL A 160 11.31 -20.20 8.88
C VAL A 160 12.76 -19.74 8.90
N ASP A 161 13.69 -20.61 9.26
CA ASP A 161 15.13 -20.32 9.27
C ASP A 161 15.63 -19.96 7.85
N SER A 162 15.11 -20.63 6.80
CA SER A 162 15.47 -20.34 5.40
C SER A 162 14.94 -19.01 4.88
N LEU A 163 13.89 -18.46 5.50
CA LEU A 163 13.32 -17.16 5.17
C LEU A 163 13.99 -15.99 5.91
N HIS A 164 14.91 -16.31 6.84
CA HIS A 164 15.60 -15.28 7.60
C HIS A 164 16.53 -14.47 6.68
N GLU A 165 16.37 -13.16 6.69
CA GLU A 165 17.19 -12.22 5.96
C GLU A 165 17.92 -11.28 6.93
N PHE A 166 19.18 -10.95 6.64
CA PHE A 166 19.95 -9.99 7.45
C PHE A 166 19.41 -8.57 7.34
N ASN A 167 18.88 -8.22 6.18
CA ASN A 167 18.24 -6.94 5.92
C ASN A 167 16.94 -7.14 5.11
N PRO A 168 15.81 -7.43 5.78
CA PRO A 168 14.55 -7.72 5.12
C PRO A 168 14.03 -6.57 4.24
N MET A 169 14.33 -5.33 4.63
CA MET A 169 13.88 -4.15 3.87
C MET A 169 14.51 -4.06 2.48
N LEU A 170 15.71 -4.59 2.30
CA LEU A 170 16.43 -4.66 1.03
C LEU A 170 16.40 -6.06 0.39
N GLY A 171 15.64 -6.98 0.97
CA GLY A 171 15.65 -8.40 0.66
C GLY A 171 14.57 -8.85 -0.34
N HIS A 172 14.07 -10.07 -0.12
CA HIS A 172 13.12 -10.75 -1.00
C HIS A 172 11.68 -10.35 -0.67
N ARG A 173 11.28 -9.20 -1.17
CA ARG A 173 9.95 -8.59 -0.98
C ARG A 173 9.46 -7.89 -2.25
N GLY A 174 8.21 -7.44 -2.26
CA GLY A 174 7.63 -6.64 -3.32
C GLY A 174 7.67 -7.32 -4.69
N CYS A 175 8.04 -6.59 -5.72
CA CYS A 175 8.13 -7.14 -7.08
C CYS A 175 9.13 -8.31 -7.19
N ARG A 176 10.18 -8.33 -6.36
CA ARG A 176 11.16 -9.43 -6.32
C ARG A 176 10.49 -10.75 -5.94
N LEU A 177 9.59 -10.68 -4.94
CA LEU A 177 8.78 -11.84 -4.53
C LEU A 177 7.81 -12.26 -5.63
N GLY A 178 7.12 -11.29 -6.28
CA GLY A 178 6.20 -11.56 -7.38
C GLY A 178 6.90 -12.10 -8.65
N ILE A 179 8.18 -11.81 -8.85
CA ILE A 179 9.00 -12.39 -9.94
C ILE A 179 9.36 -13.84 -9.62
N THR A 180 9.73 -14.15 -8.36
CA THR A 180 10.11 -15.49 -7.94
C THR A 180 8.90 -16.42 -7.81
N TYR A 181 7.77 -15.91 -7.35
CA TYR A 181 6.50 -16.62 -7.14
C TYR A 181 5.35 -15.91 -7.87
N PRO A 182 5.31 -15.99 -9.22
CA PRO A 182 4.35 -15.25 -10.03
C PRO A 182 2.89 -15.59 -9.70
N GLU A 183 2.63 -16.79 -9.20
CA GLU A 183 1.31 -17.24 -8.78
C GLU A 183 0.70 -16.38 -7.66
N ILE A 184 1.50 -15.68 -6.86
CA ILE A 184 1.03 -14.72 -5.85
C ILE A 184 0.43 -13.50 -6.55
N THR A 185 1.16 -12.92 -7.51
CA THR A 185 0.69 -11.78 -8.31
C THR A 185 -0.54 -12.16 -9.15
N GLU A 186 -0.55 -13.35 -9.75
CA GLU A 186 -1.70 -13.87 -10.49
C GLU A 186 -2.96 -13.92 -9.61
N MET A 187 -2.86 -14.50 -8.41
CA MET A 187 -3.98 -14.61 -7.47
C MET A 187 -4.51 -13.25 -7.05
N GLN A 188 -3.62 -12.30 -6.71
CA GLN A 188 -4.03 -10.96 -6.31
C GLN A 188 -4.69 -10.19 -7.45
N ALA A 189 -4.13 -10.26 -8.66
CA ALA A 189 -4.73 -9.68 -9.84
C ALA A 189 -6.12 -10.30 -10.11
N GLU A 190 -6.26 -11.64 -10.02
CA GLU A 190 -7.56 -12.30 -10.19
C GLU A 190 -8.58 -11.78 -9.17
N ALA A 191 -8.21 -11.66 -7.91
CA ALA A 191 -9.09 -11.14 -6.86
C ALA A 191 -9.58 -9.71 -7.14
N ILE A 192 -8.65 -8.82 -7.54
CA ILE A 192 -8.96 -7.42 -7.88
C ILE A 192 -9.94 -7.36 -9.06
N PHE A 193 -9.61 -8.06 -10.14
CA PHE A 193 -10.42 -8.00 -11.37
C PHE A 193 -11.74 -8.76 -11.26
N GLU A 194 -11.82 -9.85 -10.49
CA GLU A 194 -13.11 -10.49 -10.19
C GLU A 194 -14.05 -9.56 -9.43
N ALA A 195 -13.54 -8.88 -8.39
CA ALA A 195 -14.30 -7.90 -7.62
C ALA A 195 -14.80 -6.76 -8.50
N ALA A 196 -13.90 -6.16 -9.28
CA ALA A 196 -14.23 -5.06 -10.18
C ALA A 196 -15.23 -5.47 -11.27
N CYS A 197 -15.07 -6.67 -11.85
CA CYS A 197 -16.00 -7.19 -12.87
C CYS A 197 -17.40 -7.45 -12.31
N LYS A 198 -17.50 -8.00 -11.08
CA LYS A 198 -18.79 -8.19 -10.41
C LYS A 198 -19.54 -6.86 -10.25
N LEU A 199 -18.87 -5.84 -9.71
CA LEU A 199 -19.43 -4.51 -9.53
C LEU A 199 -19.81 -3.85 -10.86
N THR A 200 -18.97 -3.98 -11.89
CA THR A 200 -19.29 -3.48 -13.23
C THR A 200 -20.55 -4.14 -13.82
N LYS A 201 -20.75 -5.43 -13.58
CA LYS A 201 -21.99 -6.14 -13.98
C LYS A 201 -23.21 -5.69 -13.20
N GLU A 202 -23.03 -5.26 -11.96
CA GLU A 202 -24.08 -4.67 -11.13
C GLU A 202 -24.40 -3.22 -11.53
N GLY A 203 -23.68 -2.65 -12.50
CA GLY A 203 -23.89 -1.30 -13.00
C GLY A 203 -23.11 -0.21 -12.26
N LEU A 204 -22.22 -0.59 -11.33
CA LEU A 204 -21.39 0.36 -10.60
C LEU A 204 -20.15 0.75 -11.42
N THR A 205 -19.73 1.98 -11.28
CA THR A 205 -18.50 2.49 -11.90
C THR A 205 -17.34 2.42 -10.90
N VAL A 206 -16.35 1.60 -11.19
CA VAL A 206 -15.17 1.41 -10.33
C VAL A 206 -13.87 1.59 -11.12
N TYR A 207 -12.84 2.09 -10.47
CA TYR A 207 -11.54 2.40 -11.07
C TYR A 207 -10.40 1.76 -10.28
N PRO A 208 -10.13 0.46 -10.43
CA PRO A 208 -8.98 -0.17 -9.79
C PRO A 208 -7.68 0.30 -10.44
N GLU A 209 -6.70 0.63 -9.62
CA GLU A 209 -5.33 0.99 -10.01
C GLU A 209 -4.38 -0.01 -9.36
N VAL A 210 -3.77 -0.90 -10.15
CA VAL A 210 -2.83 -1.91 -9.63
C VAL A 210 -1.44 -1.32 -9.55
N MET A 211 -0.87 -1.31 -8.35
CA MET A 211 0.43 -0.73 -8.05
C MET A 211 1.46 -1.81 -7.72
N ILE A 212 2.53 -1.86 -8.51
CA ILE A 212 3.65 -2.77 -8.30
C ILE A 212 4.66 -2.09 -7.37
N PRO A 213 4.98 -2.66 -6.19
CA PRO A 213 5.94 -2.08 -5.25
C PRO A 213 7.39 -2.42 -5.61
N LEU A 214 8.31 -1.64 -5.08
CA LEU A 214 9.76 -1.93 -5.01
C LEU A 214 10.47 -2.02 -6.38
N ILE A 215 9.91 -1.40 -7.40
CA ILE A 215 10.50 -1.38 -8.74
C ILE A 215 11.79 -0.54 -8.74
N GLY A 216 12.87 -1.14 -9.21
CA GLY A 216 14.16 -0.47 -9.44
C GLY A 216 14.54 -0.44 -10.92
N THR A 217 13.97 -1.32 -11.75
CA THR A 217 14.23 -1.42 -13.19
C THR A 217 12.93 -1.54 -13.98
N ILE A 218 12.98 -1.12 -15.26
CA ILE A 218 11.83 -1.27 -16.15
C ILE A 218 11.47 -2.74 -16.39
N GLU A 219 12.45 -3.64 -16.38
CA GLU A 219 12.20 -5.06 -16.64
C GLU A 219 11.45 -5.73 -15.50
N GLU A 220 11.66 -5.30 -14.26
CA GLU A 220 10.83 -5.73 -13.12
C GLU A 220 9.37 -5.32 -13.32
N LEU A 221 9.12 -4.08 -13.74
CA LEU A 221 7.77 -3.60 -14.01
C LEU A 221 7.13 -4.35 -15.18
N LYS A 222 7.84 -4.52 -16.29
CA LYS A 222 7.35 -5.27 -17.47
C LYS A 222 6.92 -6.68 -17.10
N ASN A 223 7.75 -7.38 -16.30
CA ASN A 223 7.46 -8.74 -15.85
C ASN A 223 6.14 -8.79 -15.06
N GLN A 224 5.98 -7.95 -14.03
CA GLN A 224 4.79 -7.95 -13.19
C GLN A 224 3.56 -7.40 -13.92
N LYS A 225 3.71 -6.37 -14.72
CA LYS A 225 2.63 -5.79 -15.55
C LYS A 225 2.08 -6.81 -16.54
N ALA A 226 2.93 -7.63 -17.14
CA ALA A 226 2.50 -8.67 -18.08
C ALA A 226 1.56 -9.67 -17.40
N ILE A 227 1.89 -10.12 -16.18
CA ILE A 227 1.06 -11.03 -15.39
C ILE A 227 -0.29 -10.36 -15.08
N VAL A 228 -0.28 -9.16 -14.51
CA VAL A 228 -1.49 -8.43 -14.16
C VAL A 228 -2.39 -8.20 -15.38
N LYS A 229 -1.81 -7.80 -16.51
CA LYS A 229 -2.54 -7.57 -17.75
C LYS A 229 -3.17 -8.84 -18.30
N GLN A 230 -2.42 -9.95 -18.34
CA GLN A 230 -2.94 -11.25 -18.78
C GLN A 230 -4.15 -11.69 -17.95
N VAL A 231 -4.05 -11.58 -16.61
CA VAL A 231 -5.14 -11.94 -15.70
C VAL A 231 -6.34 -11.00 -15.87
N ALA A 232 -6.10 -9.70 -16.02
CA ALA A 232 -7.15 -8.71 -16.26
C ALA A 232 -7.94 -9.01 -17.54
N GLU A 233 -7.23 -9.30 -18.64
CA GLU A 233 -7.85 -9.63 -19.93
C GLU A 233 -8.68 -10.93 -19.85
N ALA A 234 -8.14 -11.98 -19.21
CA ALA A 234 -8.83 -13.24 -19.02
C ALA A 234 -10.09 -13.06 -18.15
N THR A 235 -9.96 -12.34 -17.03
CA THR A 235 -11.05 -12.14 -16.08
C THR A 235 -12.15 -11.25 -16.66
N THR A 236 -11.83 -10.13 -17.30
CA THR A 236 -12.81 -9.25 -17.92
C THR A 236 -13.56 -9.94 -19.05
N LYS A 237 -12.90 -10.79 -19.81
CA LYS A 237 -13.53 -11.65 -20.84
C LYS A 237 -14.46 -12.70 -20.21
N LYS A 238 -14.00 -13.40 -19.15
CA LYS A 238 -14.80 -14.38 -18.38
C LYS A 238 -16.12 -13.77 -17.87
N TYR A 239 -16.06 -12.53 -17.40
CA TYR A 239 -17.23 -11.83 -16.86
C TYR A 239 -18.07 -11.06 -17.93
N GLY A 240 -17.60 -10.98 -19.17
CA GLY A 240 -18.30 -10.27 -20.27
C GLY A 240 -18.30 -8.75 -20.12
N VAL A 241 -17.29 -8.18 -19.47
CA VAL A 241 -17.12 -6.74 -19.25
C VAL A 241 -15.86 -6.19 -19.93
N ALA A 242 -15.27 -6.93 -20.84
CA ALA A 242 -14.12 -6.48 -21.62
C ALA A 242 -14.44 -5.16 -22.32
N GLY A 243 -13.54 -4.17 -22.19
CA GLY A 243 -13.70 -2.81 -22.74
C GLY A 243 -14.64 -1.89 -21.94
N LYS A 244 -15.35 -2.40 -20.91
CA LYS A 244 -16.21 -1.59 -20.02
C LYS A 244 -15.49 -1.17 -18.75
N LEU A 245 -14.72 -2.08 -18.15
CA LEU A 245 -13.92 -1.78 -16.97
C LEU A 245 -12.67 -0.99 -17.34
N LYS A 246 -12.53 0.20 -16.74
CA LYS A 246 -11.33 1.03 -16.85
C LYS A 246 -10.42 0.74 -15.65
N TYR A 247 -9.15 0.51 -15.89
CA TYR A 247 -8.14 0.29 -14.85
C TYR A 247 -6.79 0.84 -15.29
N LEU A 248 -5.89 1.04 -14.34
CA LEU A 248 -4.50 1.43 -14.59
C LEU A 248 -3.54 0.43 -13.93
N ILE A 249 -2.38 0.28 -14.53
CA ILE A 249 -1.26 -0.47 -13.94
C ILE A 249 -0.08 0.49 -13.83
N GLY A 250 0.37 0.73 -12.61
CA GLY A 250 1.48 1.64 -12.35
C GLY A 250 2.41 1.08 -11.28
N THR A 251 3.23 1.94 -10.74
CA THR A 251 4.25 1.50 -9.77
C THR A 251 4.43 2.50 -8.64
N MET A 252 4.93 1.99 -7.51
CA MET A 252 5.48 2.82 -6.45
C MET A 252 6.88 3.27 -6.83
N ILE A 253 7.18 4.55 -6.65
CA ILE A 253 8.54 5.11 -6.74
C ILE A 253 9.06 5.27 -5.33
N GLU A 254 9.85 4.32 -4.89
CA GLU A 254 10.36 4.22 -3.53
C GLU A 254 11.82 3.78 -3.47
N ILE A 255 12.37 3.33 -4.60
CA ILE A 255 13.80 3.05 -4.76
C ILE A 255 14.44 4.27 -5.42
N PRO A 256 15.55 4.82 -4.90
CA PRO A 256 16.24 5.96 -5.51
C PRO A 256 16.56 5.75 -7.00
N ARG A 257 16.97 4.54 -7.37
CA ARG A 257 17.22 4.20 -8.78
C ARG A 257 15.97 4.41 -9.64
N ALA A 258 14.78 4.05 -9.16
CA ALA A 258 13.53 4.23 -9.90
C ALA A 258 13.24 5.71 -10.20
N ALA A 259 13.47 6.60 -9.24
CA ALA A 259 13.35 8.04 -9.45
C ALA A 259 14.33 8.56 -10.51
N ILE A 260 15.57 8.04 -10.52
CA ILE A 260 16.61 8.44 -11.48
C ILE A 260 16.28 7.98 -12.91
N VAL A 261 15.69 6.81 -13.10
CA VAL A 261 15.33 6.25 -14.42
C VAL A 261 13.82 6.30 -14.69
N ALA A 262 13.14 7.27 -14.12
CA ALA A 262 11.69 7.40 -14.19
C ALA A 262 11.15 7.59 -15.61
N ASP A 263 11.94 8.18 -16.50
CA ASP A 263 11.66 8.27 -17.94
C ASP A 263 11.51 6.89 -18.59
N GLN A 264 12.38 5.94 -18.24
CA GLN A 264 12.29 4.56 -18.74
C GLN A 264 11.06 3.86 -18.16
N ILE A 265 10.85 3.99 -16.84
CA ILE A 265 9.72 3.33 -16.14
C ILE A 265 8.38 3.86 -16.64
N ALA A 266 8.28 5.16 -16.96
CA ALA A 266 7.06 5.79 -17.47
C ALA A 266 6.64 5.30 -18.88
N THR A 267 7.52 4.61 -19.62
CA THR A 267 7.10 3.95 -20.87
C THR A 267 6.08 2.85 -20.62
N GLU A 268 6.16 2.22 -19.44
CA GLU A 268 5.28 1.11 -19.03
C GLU A 268 4.27 1.51 -17.97
N ALA A 269 4.65 2.32 -16.97
CA ALA A 269 3.76 2.74 -15.91
C ALA A 269 2.72 3.76 -16.39
N GLU A 270 1.46 3.56 -15.98
CA GLU A 270 0.35 4.47 -16.26
C GLU A 270 0.14 5.50 -15.13
N PHE A 271 0.74 5.26 -13.97
CA PHE A 271 0.82 6.21 -12.86
C PHE A 271 2.05 5.92 -11.99
N PHE A 272 2.48 6.94 -11.25
CA PHE A 272 3.47 6.83 -10.18
C PHE A 272 2.83 7.17 -8.83
N SER A 273 3.20 6.44 -7.79
CA SER A 273 2.92 6.79 -6.41
C SER A 273 4.24 6.78 -5.62
N PHE A 274 4.62 7.91 -5.04
CA PHE A 274 5.85 7.98 -4.26
C PHE A 274 5.65 7.33 -2.89
N GLY A 275 6.40 6.25 -2.63
CA GLY A 275 6.50 5.58 -1.33
C GLY A 275 7.63 6.21 -0.52
N THR A 276 7.36 7.36 0.09
CA THR A 276 8.39 8.20 0.68
C THR A 276 9.02 7.63 1.94
N ASN A 277 8.40 6.66 2.61
CA ASN A 277 9.03 5.97 3.74
C ASN A 277 10.29 5.22 3.29
N ASP A 278 10.16 4.33 2.29
CA ASP A 278 11.28 3.58 1.73
C ASP A 278 12.26 4.49 0.98
N LEU A 279 11.75 5.47 0.23
CA LEU A 279 12.60 6.42 -0.49
C LEU A 279 13.48 7.22 0.47
N THR A 280 12.95 7.67 1.60
CA THR A 280 13.70 8.36 2.65
C THR A 280 14.74 7.44 3.28
N GLN A 281 14.31 6.23 3.67
CA GLN A 281 15.18 5.22 4.25
C GLN A 281 16.40 4.91 3.38
N MET A 282 16.18 4.71 2.09
CA MET A 282 17.25 4.36 1.15
C MET A 282 18.11 5.57 0.76
N THR A 283 17.55 6.77 0.76
CA THR A 283 18.30 7.99 0.43
C THR A 283 19.25 8.40 1.56
N PHE A 284 18.77 8.33 2.81
CA PHE A 284 19.61 8.59 3.98
C PHE A 284 20.49 7.41 4.38
N GLY A 285 20.15 6.19 3.97
CA GLY A 285 20.77 4.98 4.48
C GLY A 285 20.41 4.70 5.95
N TYR A 286 19.24 5.17 6.41
CA TYR A 286 18.73 4.93 7.76
C TYR A 286 17.70 3.80 7.75
N SER A 287 17.78 2.90 8.74
CA SER A 287 16.66 2.02 9.03
C SER A 287 15.60 2.81 9.81
N ARG A 288 14.38 2.88 9.31
CA ARG A 288 13.26 3.55 9.98
C ARG A 288 13.03 3.02 11.39
N ASP A 289 13.14 1.70 11.57
CA ASP A 289 12.89 1.02 12.83
C ASP A 289 14.04 1.23 13.84
N ASP A 290 15.25 1.46 13.35
CA ASP A 290 16.45 1.64 14.17
C ASP A 290 16.89 3.10 14.36
N ALA A 291 16.43 4.00 13.52
CA ALA A 291 16.87 5.39 13.50
C ALA A 291 16.60 6.13 14.82
N GLY A 292 15.58 5.75 15.58
CA GLY A 292 15.29 6.29 16.90
C GLY A 292 16.45 6.20 17.91
N LYS A 293 17.40 5.29 17.68
CA LYS A 293 18.58 5.11 18.54
C LYS A 293 19.58 6.27 18.44
N PHE A 294 19.58 7.03 17.35
CA PHE A 294 20.54 8.11 17.12
C PHE A 294 19.91 9.44 16.68
N LEU A 295 18.68 9.46 16.18
CA LEU A 295 18.03 10.68 15.69
C LEU A 295 17.92 11.76 16.79
N GLN A 296 17.69 11.38 18.04
CA GLN A 296 17.65 12.36 19.13
C GLN A 296 18.98 13.14 19.27
N ASP A 297 20.13 12.45 19.18
CA ASP A 297 21.44 13.08 19.18
C ASP A 297 21.63 14.05 17.99
N TYR A 298 21.07 13.71 16.83
CA TYR A 298 21.12 14.55 15.63
C TYR A 298 20.32 15.85 15.79
N TYR A 299 19.18 15.79 16.49
CA TYR A 299 18.40 17.00 16.80
C TYR A 299 19.12 17.87 17.83
N ASP A 300 19.62 17.29 18.91
CA ASP A 300 20.32 17.98 19.97
C ASP A 300 21.59 18.70 19.45
N LYS A 301 22.29 18.05 18.50
CA LYS A 301 23.48 18.60 17.83
C LYS A 301 23.16 19.48 16.63
N LYS A 302 21.86 19.67 16.30
CA LYS A 302 21.39 20.47 15.16
C LYS A 302 21.91 19.98 13.80
N ILE A 303 22.18 18.68 13.66
CA ILE A 303 22.56 18.04 12.39
C ILE A 303 21.32 17.91 11.50
N LEU A 304 20.20 17.51 12.07
CA LEU A 304 18.88 17.54 11.42
C LEU A 304 17.97 18.53 12.17
N LYS A 305 17.14 19.24 11.40
CA LYS A 305 16.14 20.15 11.95
C LYS A 305 14.84 19.44 12.33
N HIS A 306 14.46 18.47 11.52
CA HIS A 306 13.21 17.70 11.62
C HIS A 306 13.48 16.23 11.35
N ASP A 307 12.58 15.39 11.81
CA ASP A 307 12.59 13.97 11.50
C ASP A 307 12.28 13.76 9.99
N PRO A 308 13.21 13.19 9.21
CA PRO A 308 13.01 12.99 7.78
C PRO A 308 11.93 11.95 7.47
N PHE A 309 11.48 11.17 8.47
CA PHE A 309 10.35 10.25 8.33
C PHE A 309 8.99 10.90 8.64
N GLN A 310 8.97 12.08 9.24
CA GLN A 310 7.75 12.86 9.51
C GLN A 310 7.52 13.96 8.47
N SER A 311 8.56 14.70 8.11
CA SER A 311 8.51 15.76 7.10
C SER A 311 9.52 15.47 6.00
N ILE A 312 9.13 15.66 4.73
CA ILE A 312 10.00 15.35 3.57
C ILE A 312 11.29 16.19 3.64
N ASP A 313 12.43 15.50 3.58
CA ASP A 313 13.69 16.14 3.25
C ASP A 313 13.65 16.68 1.81
N GLN A 314 13.42 17.99 1.69
CA GLN A 314 13.24 18.60 0.38
C GLN A 314 14.53 18.70 -0.45
N GLU A 315 15.71 18.62 0.21
CA GLU A 315 17.02 18.71 -0.46
C GLU A 315 17.42 17.38 -1.13
N GLY A 316 17.44 16.29 -0.38
CA GLY A 316 17.86 14.97 -0.88
C GLY A 316 16.69 14.18 -1.48
N VAL A 317 15.75 13.76 -0.63
CA VAL A 317 14.57 12.98 -1.05
C VAL A 317 13.71 13.79 -2.04
N GLY A 318 13.50 15.07 -1.76
CA GLY A 318 12.75 15.98 -2.62
C GLY A 318 13.38 16.18 -4.01
N SER A 319 14.70 16.16 -4.10
CA SER A 319 15.40 16.18 -5.40
C SER A 319 15.12 14.92 -6.22
N LEU A 320 15.12 13.75 -5.59
CA LEU A 320 14.73 12.50 -6.26
C LEU A 320 13.26 12.52 -6.70
N MET A 321 12.37 13.04 -5.85
CA MET A 321 10.96 13.21 -6.22
C MET A 321 10.80 14.13 -7.42
N LYS A 322 11.48 15.27 -7.44
CA LYS A 322 11.50 16.20 -8.57
C LYS A 322 11.98 15.54 -9.85
N TRP A 323 13.10 14.83 -9.80
CA TRP A 323 13.60 14.08 -10.96
C TRP A 323 12.61 13.02 -11.44
N GLY A 324 11.98 12.29 -10.53
CA GLY A 324 10.96 11.31 -10.87
C GLY A 324 9.77 11.90 -11.60
N VAL A 325 9.29 13.06 -11.15
CA VAL A 325 8.18 13.81 -11.79
C VAL A 325 8.60 14.31 -13.17
N GLU A 326 9.70 15.07 -13.25
CA GLU A 326 10.16 15.69 -14.49
C GLU A 326 10.45 14.65 -15.57
N ARG A 327 11.21 13.61 -15.23
CA ARG A 327 11.56 12.53 -16.15
C ARG A 327 10.35 11.69 -16.54
N GLY A 328 9.50 11.32 -15.59
CA GLY A 328 8.28 10.57 -15.86
C GLY A 328 7.38 11.31 -16.86
N ARG A 329 7.14 12.60 -16.64
CA ARG A 329 6.31 13.42 -17.51
C ARG A 329 6.97 13.81 -18.84
N THR A 330 8.27 13.74 -18.94
CA THR A 330 8.95 13.86 -20.25
C THR A 330 8.54 12.71 -21.20
N THR A 331 8.39 11.52 -20.67
CA THR A 331 7.95 10.34 -21.45
C THR A 331 6.43 10.27 -21.57
N ARG A 332 5.71 10.56 -20.51
CA ARG A 332 4.23 10.53 -20.44
C ARG A 332 3.73 11.84 -19.84
N PRO A 333 3.39 12.84 -20.67
CA PRO A 333 3.00 14.19 -20.19
C PRO A 333 1.77 14.17 -19.24
N ASP A 334 0.86 13.23 -19.42
CA ASP A 334 -0.35 13.01 -18.62
C ASP A 334 -0.17 11.98 -17.49
N LEU A 335 1.07 11.64 -17.14
CA LEU A 335 1.37 10.70 -16.07
C LEU A 335 0.76 11.18 -14.75
N LYS A 336 -0.16 10.38 -14.21
CA LYS A 336 -0.72 10.61 -12.88
C LYS A 336 0.33 10.35 -11.82
N ILE A 337 0.52 11.28 -10.92
CA ILE A 337 1.56 11.21 -9.88
C ILE A 337 0.95 11.55 -8.52
N GLY A 338 1.19 10.69 -7.54
CA GLY A 338 0.78 10.92 -6.16
C GLY A 338 1.81 10.47 -5.14
N ILE A 339 1.45 10.63 -3.88
CA ILE A 339 2.24 10.18 -2.72
C ILE A 339 1.34 9.36 -1.81
N CYS A 340 1.88 8.28 -1.24
CA CYS A 340 1.17 7.43 -0.29
C CYS A 340 1.96 7.12 0.99
N GLY A 341 3.18 7.63 1.12
CA GLY A 341 3.95 7.58 2.36
C GLY A 341 3.33 8.43 3.47
N GLU A 342 3.84 8.31 4.68
CA GLU A 342 3.29 9.04 5.85
C GLU A 342 3.34 10.56 5.69
N HIS A 343 4.29 11.06 4.91
CA HIS A 343 4.40 12.46 4.53
C HIS A 343 3.15 13.01 3.80
N GLY A 344 2.32 12.13 3.23
CA GLY A 344 1.10 12.52 2.51
C GLY A 344 0.05 13.24 3.37
N GLY A 345 0.16 13.17 4.70
CA GLY A 345 -0.69 13.88 5.66
C GLY A 345 0.00 15.07 6.34
N GLU A 346 1.29 15.29 6.10
CA GLU A 346 2.05 16.37 6.74
C GLU A 346 1.98 17.67 5.90
N PRO A 347 1.56 18.83 6.48
CA PRO A 347 1.24 20.03 5.71
C PRO A 347 2.38 20.58 4.82
N GLU A 348 3.62 20.63 5.32
CA GLU A 348 4.75 21.14 4.55
C GLU A 348 5.10 20.22 3.38
N SER A 349 5.02 18.92 3.62
CA SER A 349 5.21 17.86 2.60
C SER A 349 4.11 17.93 1.53
N VAL A 350 2.85 18.17 1.92
CA VAL A 350 1.74 18.37 0.97
C VAL A 350 1.97 19.60 0.11
N MET A 351 2.39 20.73 0.71
CA MET A 351 2.74 21.94 -0.04
C MET A 351 3.91 21.70 -1.01
N PHE A 352 4.88 20.91 -0.61
CA PHE A 352 5.99 20.53 -1.48
C PHE A 352 5.52 19.66 -2.65
N CYS A 353 4.69 18.66 -2.42
CA CYS A 353 4.08 17.83 -3.47
C CYS A 353 3.26 18.68 -4.46
N HIS A 354 2.48 19.64 -3.94
CA HIS A 354 1.74 20.56 -4.79
C HIS A 354 2.67 21.40 -5.70
N LYS A 355 3.78 21.93 -5.17
CA LYS A 355 4.77 22.68 -5.96
C LYS A 355 5.44 21.82 -7.05
N LEU A 356 5.60 20.52 -6.81
CA LEU A 356 6.10 19.56 -7.80
C LEU A 356 5.04 19.17 -8.85
N GLY A 357 3.79 19.60 -8.67
CA GLY A 357 2.68 19.29 -9.57
C GLY A 357 2.11 17.88 -9.41
N PHE A 358 2.06 17.37 -8.18
CA PHE A 358 1.38 16.10 -7.90
C PHE A 358 -0.12 16.20 -8.12
N ASP A 359 -0.73 15.12 -8.59
CA ASP A 359 -2.18 15.04 -8.81
C ASP A 359 -2.94 14.68 -7.54
N TYR A 360 -2.33 13.93 -6.62
CA TYR A 360 -2.96 13.59 -5.34
C TYR A 360 -1.95 13.36 -4.22
N VAL A 361 -2.43 13.56 -3.00
CA VAL A 361 -1.80 13.05 -1.77
C VAL A 361 -2.70 12.00 -1.14
N SER A 362 -2.10 11.02 -0.47
CA SER A 362 -2.84 9.98 0.26
C SER A 362 -2.36 9.95 1.70
N CYS A 363 -3.27 10.11 2.62
CA CYS A 363 -2.99 10.17 4.06
C CYS A 363 -3.79 9.12 4.82
N SER A 364 -3.35 8.81 6.04
CA SER A 364 -4.14 8.00 6.96
C SER A 364 -5.42 8.73 7.35
N PRO A 365 -6.52 7.99 7.55
CA PRO A 365 -7.79 8.53 7.98
C PRO A 365 -7.71 9.26 9.32
#